data_d6ed3e5038e7431c4a74cff81d18a36e
#
_entry.id   d6ed3e5038e7431c4a74cff81d18a36e
#
_cell.length_a   1.000
_cell.length_b   1.000
_cell.length_c   1.000
_cell.angle_alpha   90.00
_cell.angle_beta   90.00
_cell.angle_gamma   90.00
#
_symmetry.space_group_name_H-M   'P 1'
#
loop_
_entity.id
_entity.type
_entity.pdbx_description
1 polymer ?
#
loop_
_entity_poly.entity_id
_entity_poly.type
_entity_poly.pdbx_seq_one_letter_code
_entity_poly.pdbx_strand_id
1 'polypeptide(L)'
;MTWTRDAADPPTGPIRMRRRGPRPSRVLVGVLVVAAVALVLVPDRLGLDGVLPIVGFVLVRAPATVLVVVLALLALAVRARWWPTVVPVLLVAAISVVALLPRVLPDGPGPDPGPDLVVMTLNVDRGSADVGELARLVYLHRPDVVVLPEAGEPFRTRLAPLVADLGYRSWSSTPATAPDAVGTTILAGPSLGPVRADVVRDVSFPWLQISGGALGPTRLVGVHLASPVPTLLDAWPKELGDLQRWCAPGAGPAAVVGDLNATADIAAYRSGTAGCTDAGDAAGKGLLATWPTATPRLLGAQLDHVLAGGGVGVDGFDVVEVPGTDHRGVLATVHTVA
;
A
#
# COMPACT_ATOMS: atom_id res chain seq x y z
N MET A 1 -70.19 26.24 66.50
CA MET A 1 -69.40 25.16 65.88
C MET A 1 -68.53 25.79 64.82
N THR A 2 -67.29 26.03 65.19
CA THR A 2 -66.26 26.68 64.37
C THR A 2 -65.34 25.58 63.79
N TRP A 3 -65.29 25.41 62.51
CA TRP A 3 -64.35 24.52 61.81
C TRP A 3 -63.05 25.29 61.49
N THR A 4 -61.99 25.00 62.17
CA THR A 4 -60.65 25.44 61.83
C THR A 4 -60.10 24.46 60.79
N ARG A 5 -59.79 24.95 59.58
CA ARG A 5 -59.02 24.20 58.52
C ARG A 5 -57.54 24.40 58.82
N ASP A 6 -56.89 23.33 59.24
CA ASP A 6 -55.45 23.28 59.28
C ASP A 6 -54.92 23.24 57.81
N ALA A 7 -54.26 24.31 57.38
CA ALA A 7 -53.56 24.36 56.13
C ALA A 7 -52.20 23.66 56.33
N ALA A 8 -52.07 22.47 55.72
CA ALA A 8 -50.76 21.76 55.65
C ALA A 8 -49.84 22.51 54.72
N ASP A 9 -48.68 22.93 55.14
CA ASP A 9 -47.60 23.51 54.35
C ASP A 9 -47.15 22.54 53.29
N PRO A 10 -46.89 22.98 52.00
CA PRO A 10 -46.36 22.13 50.99
C PRO A 10 -44.88 21.80 51.29
N PRO A 11 -44.41 20.58 50.97
CA PRO A 11 -43.05 20.16 51.27
C PRO A 11 -42.03 20.98 50.46
N THR A 12 -41.24 21.81 51.14
CA THR A 12 -40.13 22.63 50.60
C THR A 12 -38.83 21.84 50.54
N GLY A 13 -38.83 20.68 49.90
CA GLY A 13 -37.60 19.92 49.63
C GLY A 13 -37.12 20.19 48.18
N PRO A 14 -35.80 20.41 47.93
CA PRO A 14 -35.30 20.58 46.60
C PRO A 14 -35.56 19.32 45.78
N ILE A 15 -36.29 19.45 44.65
CA ILE A 15 -36.53 18.39 43.71
C ILE A 15 -35.17 17.99 43.09
N ARG A 16 -34.51 16.94 43.64
CA ARG A 16 -33.32 16.34 43.04
C ARG A 16 -33.74 15.71 41.72
N MET A 17 -33.50 16.43 40.62
CA MET A 17 -33.60 15.84 39.30
C MET A 17 -32.56 14.71 39.22
N ARG A 18 -33.02 13.47 39.36
CA ARG A 18 -32.22 12.29 39.08
C ARG A 18 -31.86 12.33 37.58
N ARG A 19 -30.62 12.73 37.25
CA ARG A 19 -30.07 12.57 35.89
C ARG A 19 -30.19 11.08 35.58
N ARG A 20 -31.13 10.71 34.70
CA ARG A 20 -31.22 9.35 34.17
C ARG A 20 -29.91 9.07 33.44
N GLY A 21 -29.10 8.16 33.95
CA GLY A 21 -27.95 7.64 33.25
C GLY A 21 -28.32 7.05 31.86
N PRO A 22 -27.37 6.90 30.97
CA PRO A 22 -27.64 6.36 29.66
C PRO A 22 -28.29 4.98 29.78
N ARG A 23 -29.29 4.70 28.95
CA ARG A 23 -29.96 3.40 28.92
C ARG A 23 -28.93 2.33 28.52
N PRO A 24 -28.84 1.16 29.20
CA PRO A 24 -27.83 0.13 28.93
C PRO A 24 -27.75 -0.31 27.47
N SER A 25 -28.89 -0.30 26.76
CA SER A 25 -28.92 -0.56 25.31
C SER A 25 -28.15 0.48 24.47
N ARG A 26 -28.10 1.74 24.88
CA ARG A 26 -27.35 2.78 24.15
C ARG A 26 -25.85 2.69 24.39
N VAL A 27 -25.44 2.28 25.58
CA VAL A 27 -24.03 2.04 25.91
C VAL A 27 -23.52 0.87 25.05
N LEU A 28 -24.28 -0.23 24.99
CA LEU A 28 -23.93 -1.40 24.17
C LEU A 28 -23.80 -1.03 22.70
N VAL A 29 -24.77 -0.30 22.12
CA VAL A 29 -24.70 0.17 20.73
C VAL A 29 -23.46 1.05 20.53
N GLY A 30 -23.16 1.97 21.45
CA GLY A 30 -21.96 2.81 21.35
C GLY A 30 -20.67 2.00 21.32
N VAL A 31 -20.55 1.00 22.19
CA VAL A 31 -19.38 0.09 22.24
C VAL A 31 -19.24 -0.69 20.94
N LEU A 32 -20.34 -1.23 20.41
CA LEU A 32 -20.32 -1.97 19.15
C LEU A 32 -19.91 -1.10 17.94
N VAL A 33 -20.38 0.16 17.91
CA VAL A 33 -19.97 1.12 16.87
C VAL A 33 -18.48 1.42 16.96
N VAL A 34 -17.97 1.71 18.16
CA VAL A 34 -16.53 1.98 18.34
C VAL A 34 -15.69 0.76 17.96
N ALA A 35 -16.10 -0.45 18.36
CA ALA A 35 -15.41 -1.69 18.01
C ALA A 35 -15.39 -1.92 16.49
N ALA A 36 -16.53 -1.71 15.80
CA ALA A 36 -16.61 -1.84 14.35
C ALA A 36 -15.71 -0.82 13.63
N VAL A 37 -15.70 0.44 14.10
CA VAL A 37 -14.81 1.47 13.55
C VAL A 37 -13.35 1.12 13.79
N ALA A 38 -12.98 0.64 14.97
CA ALA A 38 -11.61 0.22 15.28
C ALA A 38 -11.16 -0.94 14.38
N LEU A 39 -12.05 -1.90 14.12
CA LEU A 39 -11.78 -3.03 13.24
C LEU A 39 -11.51 -2.61 11.78
N VAL A 40 -12.14 -1.54 11.32
CA VAL A 40 -11.95 -1.01 9.96
C VAL A 40 -10.74 -0.08 9.86
N LEU A 41 -10.54 0.81 10.85
CA LEU A 41 -9.55 1.89 10.74
C LEU A 41 -8.17 1.54 11.33
N VAL A 42 -8.10 0.62 12.28
CA VAL A 42 -6.84 0.30 12.98
C VAL A 42 -6.67 -1.21 13.23
N PRO A 43 -6.98 -2.09 12.24
CA PRO A 43 -6.88 -3.54 12.44
C PRO A 43 -5.45 -3.98 12.73
N ASP A 44 -4.45 -3.27 12.20
CA ASP A 44 -3.03 -3.49 12.44
C ASP A 44 -2.65 -3.29 13.92
N ARG A 45 -3.29 -2.34 14.60
CA ARG A 45 -3.10 -2.12 16.06
C ARG A 45 -3.75 -3.21 16.92
N LEU A 46 -4.68 -3.95 16.32
CA LEU A 46 -5.38 -5.07 16.96
C LEU A 46 -4.74 -6.43 16.61
N GLY A 47 -3.70 -6.45 15.73
CA GLY A 47 -3.07 -7.67 15.23
C GLY A 47 -4.00 -8.49 14.31
N LEU A 48 -4.92 -7.81 13.60
CA LEU A 48 -5.94 -8.45 12.76
C LEU A 48 -5.77 -8.13 11.28
N ASP A 49 -4.75 -7.38 10.92
CA ASP A 49 -4.47 -6.93 9.55
C ASP A 49 -4.09 -8.06 8.57
N GLY A 50 -3.72 -9.25 9.07
CA GLY A 50 -3.49 -10.46 8.29
C GLY A 50 -4.68 -11.45 8.29
N VAL A 51 -5.83 -11.11 8.88
CA VAL A 51 -6.96 -12.03 9.04
C VAL A 51 -8.03 -11.76 7.97
N LEU A 52 -8.45 -12.80 7.23
CA LEU A 52 -9.58 -12.69 6.30
C LEU A 52 -10.91 -12.65 7.07
N PRO A 53 -11.88 -11.81 6.65
CA PRO A 53 -11.85 -10.82 5.55
C PRO A 53 -11.32 -9.43 5.95
N ILE A 54 -10.76 -9.28 7.16
CA ILE A 54 -10.37 -7.98 7.75
C ILE A 54 -9.30 -7.28 6.90
N VAL A 55 -8.37 -8.06 6.31
CA VAL A 55 -7.34 -7.54 5.41
C VAL A 55 -7.93 -6.67 4.28
N GLY A 56 -9.13 -6.99 3.79
CA GLY A 56 -9.82 -6.19 2.79
C GLY A 56 -10.18 -4.77 3.24
N PHE A 57 -10.39 -4.54 4.55
CA PHE A 57 -10.64 -3.20 5.09
C PHE A 57 -9.38 -2.35 5.14
N VAL A 58 -8.22 -2.98 5.28
CA VAL A 58 -6.92 -2.29 5.29
C VAL A 58 -6.71 -1.57 3.95
N LEU A 59 -7.11 -2.21 2.84
CA LEU A 59 -6.97 -1.66 1.48
C LEU A 59 -7.78 -0.37 1.27
N VAL A 60 -8.85 -0.16 2.03
CA VAL A 60 -9.72 1.03 1.93
C VAL A 60 -9.62 1.94 3.16
N ARG A 61 -8.58 1.79 3.97
CA ARG A 61 -8.41 2.53 5.22
C ARG A 61 -8.49 4.05 5.04
N ALA A 62 -7.82 4.61 4.05
CA ALA A 62 -7.79 6.06 3.83
C ALA A 62 -9.19 6.64 3.53
N PRO A 63 -9.94 6.18 2.52
CA PRO A 63 -11.30 6.66 2.27
C PRO A 63 -12.26 6.35 3.42
N ALA A 64 -12.12 5.19 4.10
CA ALA A 64 -12.93 4.85 5.26
C ALA A 64 -12.70 5.82 6.43
N THR A 65 -11.45 6.24 6.66
CA THR A 65 -11.12 7.24 7.70
C THR A 65 -11.83 8.56 7.43
N VAL A 66 -11.76 9.07 6.21
CA VAL A 66 -12.46 10.31 5.81
C VAL A 66 -13.96 10.18 6.03
N LEU A 67 -14.58 9.08 5.56
CA LEU A 67 -16.01 8.84 5.74
C LEU A 67 -16.41 8.80 7.22
N VAL A 68 -15.68 8.08 8.06
CA VAL A 68 -15.95 7.99 9.50
C VAL A 68 -15.87 9.36 10.18
N VAL A 69 -14.84 10.16 9.86
CA VAL A 69 -14.71 11.53 10.41
C VAL A 69 -15.92 12.39 10.02
N VAL A 70 -16.29 12.40 8.74
CA VAL A 70 -17.43 13.17 8.25
C VAL A 70 -18.73 12.74 8.94
N LEU A 71 -19.00 11.44 9.02
CA LEU A 71 -20.22 10.93 9.67
C LEU A 71 -20.23 11.24 11.17
N ALA A 72 -19.10 11.16 11.86
CA ALA A 72 -18.98 11.48 13.29
C ALA A 72 -19.26 12.97 13.55
N LEU A 73 -18.69 13.86 12.73
CA LEU A 73 -18.93 15.31 12.83
C LEU A 73 -20.39 15.68 12.54
N LEU A 74 -21.00 15.06 11.50
CA LEU A 74 -22.42 15.25 11.22
C LEU A 74 -23.32 14.75 12.36
N ALA A 75 -23.02 13.59 12.94
CA ALA A 75 -23.77 13.06 14.07
C ALA A 75 -23.71 14.00 15.28
N LEU A 76 -22.55 14.62 15.52
CA LEU A 76 -22.36 15.59 16.60
C LEU A 76 -23.14 16.90 16.33
N ALA A 77 -23.10 17.41 15.10
CA ALA A 77 -23.81 18.61 14.68
C ALA A 77 -25.33 18.47 14.79
N VAL A 78 -25.88 17.30 14.39
CA VAL A 78 -27.32 17.03 14.44
C VAL A 78 -27.82 16.76 15.86
N ARG A 79 -27.05 16.05 16.70
CA ARG A 79 -27.47 15.68 18.05
C ARG A 79 -26.29 15.56 19.00
N ALA A 80 -25.95 16.63 19.70
CA ALA A 80 -24.83 16.64 20.67
C ALA A 80 -24.92 15.53 21.75
N ARG A 81 -26.09 14.96 22.02
CA ARG A 81 -26.24 13.82 22.97
C ARG A 81 -25.51 12.52 22.55
N TRP A 82 -25.01 12.44 21.31
CA TRP A 82 -24.21 11.29 20.83
C TRP A 82 -22.72 11.40 21.18
N TRP A 83 -22.30 12.51 21.82
CA TRP A 83 -20.90 12.74 22.17
C TRP A 83 -20.20 11.54 22.86
N PRO A 84 -20.86 10.72 23.74
CA PRO A 84 -20.17 9.61 24.38
C PRO A 84 -19.75 8.49 23.42
N THR A 85 -20.39 8.40 22.25
CA THR A 85 -19.99 7.47 21.16
C THR A 85 -19.08 8.18 20.15
N VAL A 86 -19.38 9.42 19.80
CA VAL A 86 -18.65 10.18 18.78
C VAL A 86 -17.22 10.46 19.20
N VAL A 87 -16.97 10.82 20.46
CA VAL A 87 -15.60 11.11 20.92
C VAL A 87 -14.66 9.90 20.78
N PRO A 88 -15.00 8.69 21.27
CA PRO A 88 -14.17 7.51 21.03
C PRO A 88 -13.97 7.18 19.53
N VAL A 89 -15.00 7.35 18.69
CA VAL A 89 -14.89 7.17 17.25
C VAL A 89 -13.88 8.14 16.64
N LEU A 90 -13.94 9.43 17.01
CA LEU A 90 -12.97 10.43 16.55
C LEU A 90 -11.55 10.16 17.04
N LEU A 91 -11.38 9.61 18.24
CA LEU A 91 -10.07 9.19 18.75
C LEU A 91 -9.49 8.04 17.89
N VAL A 92 -10.29 7.03 17.54
CA VAL A 92 -9.87 5.95 16.65
C VAL A 92 -9.54 6.51 15.28
N ALA A 93 -10.36 7.40 14.73
CA ALA A 93 -10.09 8.05 13.45
C ALA A 93 -8.80 8.88 13.48
N ALA A 94 -8.51 9.58 14.59
CA ALA A 94 -7.27 10.34 14.76
C ALA A 94 -6.03 9.42 14.73
N ILE A 95 -6.10 8.24 15.34
CA ILE A 95 -5.01 7.23 15.25
C ILE A 95 -4.79 6.83 13.78
N SER A 96 -5.86 6.61 13.01
CA SER A 96 -5.76 6.31 11.60
C SER A 96 -5.15 7.46 10.81
N VAL A 97 -5.58 8.71 11.04
CA VAL A 97 -5.02 9.89 10.38
C VAL A 97 -3.52 10.02 10.66
N VAL A 98 -3.10 9.86 11.92
CA VAL A 98 -1.66 9.91 12.29
C VAL A 98 -0.85 8.84 11.55
N ALA A 99 -1.42 7.64 11.35
CA ALA A 99 -0.74 6.58 10.60
C ALA A 99 -0.67 6.85 9.10
N LEU A 100 -1.64 7.58 8.53
CA LEU A 100 -1.68 7.92 7.10
C LEU A 100 -0.88 9.19 6.77
N LEU A 101 -0.65 10.07 7.75
CA LEU A 101 -0.06 11.38 7.54
C LEU A 101 1.34 11.34 6.87
N PRO A 102 2.28 10.45 7.26
CA PRO A 102 3.60 10.37 6.62
C PRO A 102 3.50 10.06 5.12
N ARG A 103 2.47 9.36 4.68
CA ARG A 103 2.28 8.93 3.29
C ARG A 103 1.81 10.05 2.35
N VAL A 104 1.38 11.18 2.89
CA VAL A 104 0.89 12.35 2.13
C VAL A 104 1.77 13.58 2.30
N LEU A 105 2.78 13.50 3.15
CA LEU A 105 3.77 14.54 3.33
C LEU A 105 5.04 14.10 2.64
N PRO A 106 5.50 14.82 1.60
CA PRO A 106 6.73 14.46 0.91
C PRO A 106 7.92 14.56 1.86
N ASP A 107 8.85 13.63 1.74
CA ASP A 107 10.14 13.70 2.42
C ASP A 107 10.94 14.89 1.89
N GLY A 108 11.84 15.41 2.71
CA GLY A 108 12.82 16.39 2.26
C GLY A 108 13.80 15.77 1.25
N PRO A 109 14.62 16.59 0.57
CA PRO A 109 15.61 16.09 -0.36
C PRO A 109 16.49 15.04 0.31
N GLY A 110 16.60 13.88 -0.33
CA GLY A 110 17.45 12.77 0.11
C GLY A 110 18.94 13.12 0.07
N PRO A 111 19.81 12.18 0.50
CA PRO A 111 21.25 12.31 0.36
C PRO A 111 21.63 12.51 -1.11
N ASP A 112 22.78 13.16 -1.34
CA ASP A 112 23.30 13.51 -2.66
C ASP A 112 23.30 12.29 -3.59
N PRO A 113 22.52 12.32 -4.69
CA PRO A 113 22.26 11.12 -5.46
C PRO A 113 23.47 10.73 -6.34
N GLY A 114 23.66 9.42 -6.46
CA GLY A 114 24.42 8.84 -7.55
C GLY A 114 23.67 8.96 -8.89
N PRO A 115 24.04 8.20 -9.93
CA PRO A 115 23.34 8.20 -11.20
C PRO A 115 21.84 7.91 -11.05
N ASP A 116 21.02 8.71 -11.73
CA ASP A 116 19.57 8.57 -11.78
C ASP A 116 19.16 7.46 -12.73
N LEU A 117 18.27 6.58 -12.28
CA LEU A 117 17.66 5.55 -13.10
C LEU A 117 16.13 5.70 -13.05
N VAL A 118 15.51 5.86 -14.19
CA VAL A 118 14.05 5.81 -14.29
C VAL A 118 13.60 4.35 -14.26
N VAL A 119 12.79 4.01 -13.28
CA VAL A 119 12.26 2.66 -13.08
C VAL A 119 10.76 2.67 -13.31
N MET A 120 10.27 1.70 -14.08
CA MET A 120 8.84 1.45 -14.29
C MET A 120 8.47 0.07 -13.76
N THR A 121 7.33 -0.06 -13.09
CA THR A 121 6.73 -1.37 -12.79
C THR A 121 5.26 -1.39 -13.16
N LEU A 122 4.77 -2.56 -13.60
CA LEU A 122 3.36 -2.80 -13.92
C LEU A 122 3.06 -4.30 -13.76
N ASN A 123 2.16 -4.67 -12.84
CA ASN A 123 1.57 -5.99 -12.87
C ASN A 123 0.67 -6.11 -14.11
N VAL A 124 0.92 -7.10 -14.96
CA VAL A 124 0.26 -7.24 -16.27
C VAL A 124 -0.97 -8.16 -16.24
N ASP A 125 -1.50 -8.48 -15.07
CA ASP A 125 -2.67 -9.36 -14.85
C ASP A 125 -2.61 -10.62 -15.72
N ARG A 126 -1.74 -11.56 -15.33
CA ARG A 126 -1.57 -12.85 -16.02
C ARG A 126 -1.28 -12.72 -17.51
N GLY A 127 -0.54 -11.67 -17.86
CA GLY A 127 -0.17 -11.38 -19.24
C GLY A 127 -1.31 -10.79 -20.09
N SER A 128 -2.37 -10.26 -19.45
CA SER A 128 -3.55 -9.69 -20.13
C SER A 128 -3.35 -8.25 -20.59
N ALA A 129 -2.38 -7.52 -20.02
CA ALA A 129 -2.09 -6.13 -20.39
C ALA A 129 -1.80 -5.97 -21.88
N ASP A 130 -2.26 -4.86 -22.46
CA ASP A 130 -2.00 -4.53 -23.86
C ASP A 130 -0.50 -4.26 -24.09
N VAL A 131 0.16 -5.19 -24.79
CA VAL A 131 1.62 -5.10 -25.07
C VAL A 131 1.97 -3.92 -25.96
N GLY A 132 1.07 -3.49 -26.86
CA GLY A 132 1.30 -2.34 -27.74
C GLY A 132 1.29 -1.03 -26.95
N GLU A 133 0.33 -0.87 -26.07
CA GLU A 133 0.27 0.32 -25.17
C GLU A 133 1.43 0.32 -24.17
N LEU A 134 1.79 -0.82 -23.60
CA LEU A 134 2.98 -0.93 -22.74
C LEU A 134 4.26 -0.54 -23.50
N ALA A 135 4.44 -1.06 -24.73
CA ALA A 135 5.57 -0.67 -25.57
C ALA A 135 5.56 0.85 -25.85
N ARG A 136 4.39 1.44 -26.15
CA ARG A 136 4.25 2.88 -26.34
C ARG A 136 4.70 3.68 -25.11
N LEU A 137 4.35 3.23 -23.89
CA LEU A 137 4.81 3.87 -22.66
C LEU A 137 6.33 3.74 -22.47
N VAL A 138 6.91 2.59 -22.81
CA VAL A 138 8.37 2.40 -22.82
C VAL A 138 9.04 3.37 -23.79
N TYR A 139 8.46 3.58 -24.98
CA TYR A 139 8.95 4.59 -25.94
C TYR A 139 8.85 6.02 -25.41
N LEU A 140 7.76 6.34 -24.70
CA LEU A 140 7.50 7.68 -24.20
C LEU A 140 8.41 8.05 -23.01
N HIS A 141 8.51 7.16 -22.03
CA HIS A 141 9.19 7.43 -20.77
C HIS A 141 10.65 7.00 -20.74
N ARG A 142 11.07 6.11 -21.68
CA ARG A 142 12.45 5.58 -21.77
C ARG A 142 12.99 5.09 -20.41
N PRO A 143 12.25 4.29 -19.64
CA PRO A 143 12.72 3.82 -18.35
C PRO A 143 14.00 3.01 -18.51
N ASP A 144 14.96 3.20 -17.60
CA ASP A 144 16.20 2.41 -17.60
C ASP A 144 15.92 0.96 -17.21
N VAL A 145 14.91 0.73 -16.37
CA VAL A 145 14.44 -0.60 -15.96
C VAL A 145 12.93 -0.67 -16.02
N VAL A 146 12.39 -1.77 -16.57
CA VAL A 146 10.96 -2.11 -16.49
C VAL A 146 10.83 -3.46 -15.78
N VAL A 147 10.04 -3.49 -14.71
CA VAL A 147 9.72 -4.70 -13.94
C VAL A 147 8.24 -5.04 -14.15
N LEU A 148 7.98 -6.26 -14.58
CA LEU A 148 6.63 -6.70 -14.93
C LEU A 148 6.25 -7.96 -14.13
N PRO A 149 5.59 -7.82 -12.99
CA PRO A 149 4.91 -8.92 -12.31
C PRO A 149 3.83 -9.54 -13.21
N GLU A 150 3.57 -10.84 -13.05
CA GLU A 150 2.64 -11.63 -13.84
C GLU A 150 2.94 -11.65 -15.34
N ALA A 151 4.20 -11.42 -15.69
CA ALA A 151 4.76 -11.50 -17.03
C ALA A 151 5.79 -12.63 -17.11
N GLY A 152 5.37 -13.80 -17.49
CA GLY A 152 6.26 -14.94 -17.76
C GLY A 152 6.95 -14.81 -19.12
N GLU A 153 7.62 -15.89 -19.54
CA GLU A 153 8.27 -15.97 -20.83
C GLU A 153 7.31 -15.76 -22.02
N PRO A 154 6.03 -16.24 -21.99
CA PRO A 154 5.07 -15.96 -23.05
C PRO A 154 4.79 -14.47 -23.24
N PHE A 155 4.64 -13.69 -22.15
CA PHE A 155 4.45 -12.24 -22.22
C PHE A 155 5.72 -11.54 -22.72
N ARG A 156 6.88 -11.91 -22.17
CA ARG A 156 8.17 -11.36 -22.56
C ARG A 156 8.41 -11.48 -24.08
N THR A 157 8.11 -12.64 -24.67
CA THR A 157 8.30 -12.89 -26.11
C THR A 157 7.37 -12.08 -27.01
N ARG A 158 6.20 -11.63 -26.49
CA ARG A 158 5.31 -10.70 -27.19
C ARG A 158 5.80 -9.25 -27.12
N LEU A 159 6.34 -8.84 -25.95
CA LEU A 159 6.77 -7.46 -25.70
C LEU A 159 8.16 -7.15 -26.28
N ALA A 160 9.14 -8.05 -26.12
CA ALA A 160 10.53 -7.80 -26.47
C ALA A 160 10.74 -7.34 -27.93
N PRO A 161 10.07 -7.91 -28.96
CA PRO A 161 10.21 -7.42 -30.33
C PRO A 161 9.73 -5.99 -30.55
N LEU A 162 8.72 -5.54 -29.75
CA LEU A 162 8.15 -4.20 -29.88
C LEU A 162 9.05 -3.09 -29.34
N VAL A 163 10.05 -3.43 -28.54
CA VAL A 163 11.00 -2.48 -27.94
C VAL A 163 12.46 -2.80 -28.32
N ALA A 164 12.65 -3.70 -29.28
CA ALA A 164 13.99 -4.18 -29.67
C ALA A 164 14.88 -3.10 -30.29
N ASP A 165 14.32 -2.19 -31.08
CA ASP A 165 15.01 -1.05 -31.69
C ASP A 165 15.48 -0.01 -30.65
N LEU A 166 14.90 -0.02 -29.43
CA LEU A 166 15.35 0.77 -28.30
C LEU A 166 16.59 0.16 -27.60
N GLY A 167 17.00 -1.05 -27.97
CA GLY A 167 18.16 -1.73 -27.40
C GLY A 167 17.92 -2.38 -26.02
N TYR A 168 16.66 -2.57 -25.60
CA TYR A 168 16.34 -3.27 -24.36
C TYR A 168 16.73 -4.74 -24.42
N ARG A 169 17.32 -5.21 -23.31
CA ARG A 169 17.51 -6.64 -23.03
C ARG A 169 16.47 -7.07 -22.01
N SER A 170 16.01 -8.32 -22.06
CA SER A 170 14.95 -8.79 -21.17
C SER A 170 15.19 -10.22 -20.70
N TRP A 171 14.72 -10.51 -19.50
CA TRP A 171 14.77 -11.82 -18.85
C TRP A 171 13.43 -12.10 -18.21
N SER A 172 13.02 -13.38 -18.22
CA SER A 172 11.88 -13.88 -17.45
C SER A 172 12.35 -14.80 -16.34
N SER A 173 11.67 -14.76 -15.20
CA SER A 173 11.95 -15.67 -14.06
C SER A 173 11.45 -17.09 -14.28
N THR A 174 10.63 -17.32 -15.33
CA THR A 174 9.96 -18.59 -15.61
C THR A 174 10.21 -19.06 -17.06
N PRO A 175 10.19 -20.38 -17.32
CA PRO A 175 10.29 -20.93 -18.67
C PRO A 175 8.99 -20.71 -19.46
N ALA A 176 9.06 -20.89 -20.80
CA ALA A 176 7.92 -20.72 -21.70
C ALA A 176 6.72 -21.66 -21.45
N THR A 177 6.94 -22.74 -20.70
CA THR A 177 5.88 -23.68 -20.29
C THR A 177 5.11 -23.26 -19.06
N ALA A 178 5.60 -22.25 -18.32
CA ALA A 178 4.91 -21.72 -17.14
C ALA A 178 3.90 -20.64 -17.58
N PRO A 179 2.75 -20.51 -16.88
CA PRO A 179 1.81 -19.42 -17.14
C PRO A 179 2.40 -18.06 -16.75
N ASP A 180 1.98 -17.01 -17.43
CA ASP A 180 2.41 -15.62 -17.16
C ASP A 180 2.17 -15.22 -15.70
N ALA A 181 1.07 -15.67 -15.09
CA ALA A 181 0.67 -15.36 -13.73
C ALA A 181 1.74 -15.62 -12.64
N VAL A 182 2.66 -16.56 -12.87
CA VAL A 182 3.70 -16.91 -11.89
C VAL A 182 5.07 -16.34 -12.26
N GLY A 183 5.18 -15.62 -13.38
CA GLY A 183 6.44 -15.08 -13.86
C GLY A 183 6.62 -13.60 -13.57
N THR A 184 7.89 -13.20 -13.47
CA THR A 184 8.30 -11.78 -13.46
C THR A 184 9.27 -11.57 -14.61
N THR A 185 9.04 -10.54 -15.40
CA THR A 185 9.96 -10.11 -16.48
C THR A 185 10.64 -8.80 -16.09
N ILE A 186 11.95 -8.70 -16.38
CA ILE A 186 12.68 -7.43 -16.31
C ILE A 186 13.18 -7.08 -17.70
N LEU A 187 12.98 -5.82 -18.11
CA LEU A 187 13.67 -5.20 -19.23
C LEU A 187 14.72 -4.23 -18.70
N ALA A 188 15.91 -4.26 -19.27
CA ALA A 188 17.01 -3.34 -18.95
C ALA A 188 17.35 -2.55 -20.20
N GLY A 189 17.28 -1.22 -20.10
CA GLY A 189 17.62 -0.29 -21.18
C GLY A 189 19.11 -0.26 -21.48
N PRO A 190 19.51 0.29 -22.63
CA PRO A 190 20.92 0.35 -23.05
C PRO A 190 21.78 1.24 -22.15
N SER A 191 21.20 2.22 -21.46
CA SER A 191 21.85 3.08 -20.48
C SER A 191 22.51 2.32 -19.32
N LEU A 192 21.94 1.15 -18.95
CA LEU A 192 22.51 0.32 -17.88
C LEU A 192 23.83 -0.36 -18.29
N GLY A 193 24.16 -0.47 -19.56
CA GLY A 193 25.32 -1.26 -19.99
C GLY A 193 25.16 -2.76 -19.65
N PRO A 194 26.27 -3.50 -19.46
CA PRO A 194 26.19 -4.95 -19.18
C PRO A 194 25.67 -5.23 -17.76
N VAL A 195 24.51 -5.86 -17.65
CA VAL A 195 23.96 -6.37 -16.41
C VAL A 195 23.82 -7.89 -16.45
N ARG A 196 23.88 -8.53 -15.28
CA ARG A 196 23.60 -9.94 -15.05
C ARG A 196 22.22 -10.06 -14.42
N ALA A 197 21.48 -11.11 -14.79
CA ALA A 197 20.18 -11.44 -14.20
C ALA A 197 20.26 -12.81 -13.51
N ASP A 198 19.73 -12.88 -12.29
CA ASP A 198 19.65 -14.07 -11.46
C ASP A 198 18.21 -14.30 -11.01
N VAL A 199 17.77 -15.56 -10.92
CA VAL A 199 16.42 -15.91 -10.47
C VAL A 199 16.44 -16.31 -9.00
N VAL A 200 15.60 -15.67 -8.20
CA VAL A 200 15.32 -16.02 -6.80
C VAL A 200 14.13 -16.96 -6.75
N ARG A 201 14.27 -18.16 -6.18
CA ARG A 201 13.28 -19.26 -6.28
C ARG A 201 12.61 -19.66 -4.97
N ASP A 202 13.12 -19.24 -3.82
CA ASP A 202 12.61 -19.64 -2.50
C ASP A 202 11.39 -18.81 -2.07
N VAL A 203 10.47 -18.57 -3.01
CA VAL A 203 9.30 -17.68 -2.89
C VAL A 203 8.13 -18.27 -3.69
N SER A 204 6.90 -17.80 -3.44
CA SER A 204 5.70 -18.30 -4.13
C SER A 204 5.77 -18.10 -5.64
N PHE A 205 6.24 -16.93 -6.08
CA PHE A 205 6.46 -16.60 -7.49
C PHE A 205 7.92 -16.22 -7.69
N PRO A 206 8.67 -16.85 -8.60
CA PRO A 206 10.10 -16.58 -8.77
C PRO A 206 10.39 -15.11 -9.08
N TRP A 207 11.28 -14.47 -8.31
CA TRP A 207 11.71 -13.10 -8.53
C TRP A 207 12.93 -13.04 -9.45
N LEU A 208 13.19 -11.86 -10.04
CA LEU A 208 14.40 -11.58 -10.79
C LEU A 208 15.24 -10.52 -10.09
N GLN A 209 16.54 -10.74 -10.02
CA GLN A 209 17.50 -9.74 -9.57
C GLN A 209 18.45 -9.39 -10.72
N ILE A 210 18.69 -8.10 -10.97
CA ILE A 210 19.73 -7.63 -11.88
C ILE A 210 20.81 -6.85 -11.10
N SER A 211 22.05 -6.94 -11.62
CA SER A 211 23.22 -6.29 -11.01
C SER A 211 24.27 -5.96 -12.06
N GLY A 212 25.15 -5.00 -11.75
CA GLY A 212 26.24 -4.56 -12.64
C GLY A 212 25.87 -3.38 -13.53
N GLY A 213 26.73 -3.03 -14.48
CA GLY A 213 26.56 -1.86 -15.32
C GLY A 213 26.41 -0.56 -14.52
N ALA A 214 25.51 0.33 -14.94
CA ALA A 214 25.24 1.59 -14.27
C ALA A 214 24.55 1.44 -12.90
N LEU A 215 24.08 0.23 -12.53
CA LEU A 215 23.62 -0.07 -11.18
C LEU A 215 24.75 0.01 -10.15
N GLY A 216 26.03 -0.10 -10.58
CA GLY A 216 27.15 -0.15 -9.66
C GLY A 216 27.01 -1.27 -8.64
N PRO A 217 27.15 -1.00 -7.32
CA PRO A 217 26.95 -1.98 -6.26
C PRO A 217 25.46 -2.26 -5.96
N THR A 218 24.54 -1.47 -6.52
CA THR A 218 23.10 -1.59 -6.27
C THR A 218 22.53 -2.85 -6.93
N ARG A 219 21.76 -3.61 -6.19
CA ARG A 219 20.96 -4.73 -6.71
C ARG A 219 19.54 -4.24 -6.96
N LEU A 220 19.03 -4.45 -8.17
CA LEU A 220 17.61 -4.19 -8.45
C LEU A 220 16.87 -5.53 -8.49
N VAL A 221 15.85 -5.66 -7.67
CA VAL A 221 15.08 -6.88 -7.48
C VAL A 221 13.65 -6.65 -7.92
N GLY A 222 13.24 -7.32 -9.00
CA GLY A 222 11.87 -7.35 -9.48
C GLY A 222 11.09 -8.44 -8.75
N VAL A 223 10.05 -8.05 -8.02
CA VAL A 223 9.27 -8.94 -7.14
C VAL A 223 7.80 -9.02 -7.56
N HIS A 224 7.21 -10.19 -7.27
CA HIS A 224 5.77 -10.40 -7.16
C HIS A 224 5.55 -11.25 -5.92
N LEU A 225 5.02 -10.66 -4.84
CA LEU A 225 4.80 -11.36 -3.59
C LEU A 225 3.46 -12.10 -3.61
N ALA A 226 3.36 -13.12 -2.75
CA ALA A 226 2.08 -13.76 -2.46
C ALA A 226 1.00 -12.72 -2.14
N SER A 227 -0.25 -13.00 -2.49
CA SER A 227 -1.40 -12.15 -2.16
C SER A 227 -2.17 -12.73 -0.97
N PRO A 228 -2.95 -11.90 -0.23
CA PRO A 228 -3.73 -12.35 0.92
C PRO A 228 -4.98 -13.13 0.53
N VAL A 229 -4.81 -14.19 -0.28
CA VAL A 229 -5.86 -15.15 -0.65
C VAL A 229 -5.72 -16.44 0.16
N PRO A 230 -6.79 -17.23 0.35
CA PRO A 230 -6.75 -18.41 1.24
C PRO A 230 -5.59 -19.37 0.98
N THR A 231 -5.21 -19.55 -0.29
CA THR A 231 -4.14 -20.49 -0.70
C THR A 231 -2.72 -19.97 -0.44
N LEU A 232 -2.54 -18.66 -0.29
CA LEU A 232 -1.24 -17.99 -0.12
C LEU A 232 -1.14 -17.21 1.20
N LEU A 233 -2.18 -17.25 2.03
CA LEU A 233 -2.28 -16.46 3.25
C LEU A 233 -1.14 -16.71 4.24
N ASP A 234 -0.61 -17.93 4.31
CA ASP A 234 0.53 -18.27 5.17
C ASP A 234 1.89 -17.82 4.57
N ALA A 235 1.99 -17.75 3.25
CA ALA A 235 3.20 -17.31 2.57
C ALA A 235 3.33 -15.78 2.57
N TRP A 236 2.22 -15.08 2.43
CA TRP A 236 2.17 -13.63 2.29
C TRP A 236 2.94 -12.85 3.36
N PRO A 237 2.68 -13.00 4.68
CA PRO A 237 3.44 -12.27 5.70
C PRO A 237 4.91 -12.70 5.78
N LYS A 238 5.23 -13.94 5.39
CA LYS A 238 6.62 -14.43 5.37
C LYS A 238 7.41 -13.75 4.26
N GLU A 239 6.85 -13.69 3.04
CA GLU A 239 7.50 -13.03 1.91
C GLU A 239 7.65 -11.53 2.12
N LEU A 240 6.65 -10.87 2.74
CA LEU A 240 6.80 -9.49 3.19
C LEU A 240 7.97 -9.34 4.17
N GLY A 241 8.12 -10.25 5.15
CA GLY A 241 9.24 -10.28 6.08
C GLY A 241 10.58 -10.51 5.40
N ASP A 242 10.62 -11.31 4.33
CA ASP A 242 11.82 -11.61 3.55
C ASP A 242 12.42 -10.38 2.85
N LEU A 243 11.66 -9.28 2.68
CA LEU A 243 12.16 -8.01 2.15
C LEU A 243 13.30 -7.43 3.01
N GLN A 244 13.43 -7.84 4.26
CA GLN A 244 14.56 -7.50 5.12
C GLN A 244 15.93 -7.90 4.52
N ARG A 245 15.97 -8.85 3.58
CA ARG A 245 17.21 -9.19 2.83
C ARG A 245 17.83 -7.98 2.13
N TRP A 246 17.00 -6.99 1.78
CA TRP A 246 17.40 -5.78 1.06
C TRP A 246 17.15 -4.50 1.85
N CYS A 247 16.20 -4.53 2.80
CA CYS A 247 15.83 -3.35 3.56
C CYS A 247 16.47 -3.23 4.94
N ALA A 248 16.99 -4.34 5.52
CA ALA A 248 17.60 -4.27 6.84
C ALA A 248 18.89 -3.45 6.82
N PRO A 249 19.25 -2.77 7.93
CA PRO A 249 20.54 -2.11 8.07
C PRO A 249 21.68 -3.07 7.78
N GLY A 250 22.58 -2.69 6.87
CA GLY A 250 23.71 -3.52 6.47
C GLY A 250 23.43 -4.54 5.35
N ALA A 251 22.23 -4.61 4.82
CA ALA A 251 21.90 -5.47 3.68
C ALA A 251 22.60 -5.09 2.37
N GLY A 252 23.18 -3.88 2.32
CA GLY A 252 23.82 -3.30 1.14
C GLY A 252 22.83 -2.65 0.18
N PRO A 253 23.35 -1.91 -0.83
CA PRO A 253 22.51 -1.12 -1.73
C PRO A 253 21.54 -1.99 -2.52
N ALA A 254 20.24 -1.63 -2.46
CA ALA A 254 19.22 -2.35 -3.20
C ALA A 254 18.01 -1.46 -3.54
N ALA A 255 17.39 -1.73 -4.69
CA ALA A 255 16.06 -1.28 -5.06
C ALA A 255 15.15 -2.51 -5.23
N VAL A 256 14.02 -2.54 -4.53
CA VAL A 256 13.00 -3.59 -4.67
C VAL A 256 11.80 -3.00 -5.38
N VAL A 257 11.40 -3.61 -6.48
CA VAL A 257 10.44 -3.04 -7.43
C VAL A 257 9.41 -4.09 -7.82
N GLY A 258 8.13 -3.78 -7.74
CA GLY A 258 7.09 -4.68 -8.20
C GLY A 258 5.83 -4.65 -7.33
N ASP A 259 5.02 -5.70 -7.49
CA ASP A 259 3.79 -5.91 -6.75
C ASP A 259 4.08 -6.63 -5.42
N LEU A 260 3.89 -5.91 -4.32
CA LEU A 260 4.06 -6.44 -2.98
C LEU A 260 2.77 -7.00 -2.39
N ASN A 261 1.64 -6.85 -3.10
CA ASN A 261 0.32 -7.28 -2.62
C ASN A 261 -0.03 -6.80 -1.20
N ALA A 262 0.54 -5.67 -0.79
CA ALA A 262 0.38 -5.09 0.54
C ALA A 262 0.52 -3.58 0.48
N THR A 263 -0.10 -2.89 1.43
CA THR A 263 0.08 -1.45 1.67
C THR A 263 0.88 -1.23 2.95
N ALA A 264 1.38 -0.02 3.17
CA ALA A 264 2.04 0.37 4.41
C ALA A 264 1.12 0.27 5.67
N ASP A 265 -0.16 -0.03 5.49
CA ASP A 265 -1.10 -0.30 6.57
C ASP A 265 -0.94 -1.72 7.17
N ILE A 266 -0.27 -2.63 6.48
CA ILE A 266 0.01 -4.00 6.91
C ILE A 266 1.26 -4.04 7.81
N ALA A 267 1.15 -4.66 8.98
CA ALA A 267 2.26 -4.74 9.94
C ALA A 267 3.47 -5.52 9.38
N ALA A 268 3.20 -6.62 8.65
CA ALA A 268 4.26 -7.40 8.00
C ALA A 268 4.99 -6.59 6.93
N TYR A 269 4.28 -5.76 6.14
CA TYR A 269 4.90 -4.83 5.20
C TYR A 269 5.84 -3.87 5.92
N ARG A 270 5.35 -3.15 6.94
CA ARG A 270 6.18 -2.19 7.69
C ARG A 270 7.42 -2.82 8.32
N SER A 271 7.30 -4.05 8.85
CA SER A 271 8.45 -4.74 9.42
C SER A 271 9.43 -5.22 8.34
N GLY A 272 8.92 -5.72 7.22
CA GLY A 272 9.75 -6.22 6.11
C GLY A 272 10.49 -5.12 5.36
N THR A 273 9.87 -3.95 5.23
CA THR A 273 10.44 -2.78 4.53
C THR A 273 11.18 -1.82 5.45
N ALA A 274 11.27 -2.13 6.76
CA ALA A 274 11.98 -1.28 7.72
C ALA A 274 13.45 -1.09 7.30
N GLY A 275 13.85 0.18 7.06
CA GLY A 275 15.17 0.55 6.54
C GLY A 275 15.22 0.79 5.03
N CYS A 276 14.12 0.57 4.31
CA CYS A 276 13.91 1.10 2.96
C CYS A 276 13.03 2.35 2.98
N THR A 277 13.22 3.20 1.98
CA THR A 277 12.32 4.32 1.64
C THR A 277 11.42 3.90 0.49
N ASP A 278 10.12 4.14 0.59
CA ASP A 278 9.14 3.90 -0.47
C ASP A 278 8.98 5.18 -1.32
N ALA A 279 9.06 5.04 -2.65
CA ALA A 279 8.94 6.17 -3.58
C ALA A 279 7.59 6.90 -3.46
N GLY A 280 6.50 6.16 -3.25
CA GLY A 280 5.17 6.72 -3.07
C GLY A 280 5.09 7.58 -1.81
N ASP A 281 5.58 7.07 -0.69
CA ASP A 281 5.59 7.78 0.58
C ASP A 281 6.55 8.99 0.50
N ALA A 282 7.78 8.81 -0.02
CA ALA A 282 8.76 9.89 -0.18
C ALA A 282 8.23 11.06 -1.06
N ALA A 283 7.46 10.74 -2.08
CA ALA A 283 6.82 11.75 -2.94
C ALA A 283 5.52 12.36 -2.34
N GLY A 284 5.08 11.94 -1.14
CA GLY A 284 3.79 12.32 -0.57
C GLY A 284 2.59 11.78 -1.35
N LYS A 285 2.79 10.74 -2.15
CA LYS A 285 1.81 10.08 -3.02
C LYS A 285 1.49 8.64 -2.56
N GLY A 286 1.85 8.26 -1.34
CA GLY A 286 1.68 6.90 -0.81
C GLY A 286 0.22 6.45 -0.61
N LEU A 287 -0.76 7.31 -0.89
CA LEU A 287 -2.19 6.96 -0.95
C LEU A 287 -2.75 6.90 -2.37
N LEU A 288 -1.91 7.08 -3.41
CA LEU A 288 -2.35 6.86 -4.80
C LEU A 288 -2.44 5.36 -5.07
N ALA A 289 -3.65 4.90 -5.38
CA ALA A 289 -3.91 3.49 -5.65
C ALA A 289 -3.28 3.04 -6.98
N THR A 290 -2.54 1.95 -6.92
CA THR A 290 -2.15 1.19 -8.11
C THR A 290 -3.19 0.13 -8.46
N TRP A 291 -4.00 -0.33 -7.50
CA TRP A 291 -5.05 -1.34 -7.68
C TRP A 291 -6.36 -0.94 -6.96
N PRO A 292 -7.55 -1.27 -7.50
CA PRO A 292 -7.80 -1.68 -8.87
C PRO A 292 -7.98 -0.47 -9.81
N THR A 293 -7.72 -0.67 -11.12
CA THR A 293 -7.95 0.38 -12.15
C THR A 293 -9.43 0.76 -12.28
N ALA A 294 -10.34 -0.14 -11.92
CA ALA A 294 -11.79 0.11 -11.97
C ALA A 294 -12.29 1.18 -10.97
N THR A 295 -11.46 1.59 -10.00
CA THR A 295 -11.80 2.63 -9.03
C THR A 295 -10.98 3.90 -9.24
N PRO A 296 -11.47 5.07 -8.81
CA PRO A 296 -10.66 6.29 -8.76
C PRO A 296 -9.37 6.08 -7.94
N ARG A 297 -8.29 6.78 -8.33
CA ARG A 297 -6.95 6.63 -7.73
C ARG A 297 -6.87 6.86 -6.21
N LEU A 298 -7.87 7.43 -5.59
CA LEU A 298 -7.95 7.64 -4.14
C LEU A 298 -8.85 6.62 -3.40
N LEU A 299 -9.45 5.67 -4.14
CA LEU A 299 -10.41 4.70 -3.59
C LEU A 299 -9.94 3.24 -3.71
N GLY A 300 -8.65 3.03 -3.90
CA GLY A 300 -8.04 1.70 -3.98
C GLY A 300 -6.84 1.59 -3.05
N ALA A 301 -5.95 0.66 -3.36
CA ALA A 301 -4.74 0.36 -2.62
C ALA A 301 -3.49 0.61 -3.48
N GLN A 302 -2.41 1.08 -2.87
CA GLN A 302 -1.09 1.05 -3.47
C GLN A 302 -0.47 -0.30 -3.15
N LEU A 303 -0.37 -1.19 -4.15
CA LEU A 303 0.19 -2.54 -4.04
C LEU A 303 1.53 -2.65 -4.75
N ASP A 304 1.73 -1.80 -5.77
CA ASP A 304 2.96 -1.74 -6.55
C ASP A 304 3.88 -0.66 -5.98
N HIS A 305 5.11 -1.03 -5.69
CA HIS A 305 6.06 -0.21 -4.94
C HIS A 305 7.43 -0.15 -5.62
N VAL A 306 8.16 0.92 -5.34
CA VAL A 306 9.60 1.08 -5.59
C VAL A 306 10.25 1.44 -4.27
N LEU A 307 10.98 0.49 -3.70
CA LEU A 307 11.64 0.63 -2.40
C LEU A 307 13.15 0.78 -2.59
N ALA A 308 13.77 1.68 -1.85
CA ALA A 308 15.21 1.92 -1.87
C ALA A 308 15.83 1.70 -0.49
N GLY A 309 16.87 0.86 -0.41
CA GLY A 309 17.58 0.52 0.82
C GLY A 309 19.11 0.57 0.69
N GLY A 310 19.82 0.55 1.81
CA GLY A 310 21.27 0.49 1.82
C GLY A 310 21.98 1.70 1.23
N GLY A 311 21.42 2.90 1.36
CA GLY A 311 21.98 4.14 0.83
C GLY A 311 21.52 4.49 -0.60
N VAL A 312 20.74 3.64 -1.25
CA VAL A 312 20.04 3.96 -2.50
C VAL A 312 18.97 5.01 -2.18
N GLY A 313 18.89 6.06 -2.98
CA GLY A 313 17.84 7.07 -2.89
C GLY A 313 16.67 6.74 -3.82
N VAL A 314 15.50 7.31 -3.54
CA VAL A 314 14.34 7.23 -4.42
C VAL A 314 13.54 8.51 -4.34
N ASP A 315 13.08 8.99 -5.48
CA ASP A 315 12.14 10.08 -5.57
C ASP A 315 11.22 9.94 -6.80
N GLY A 316 10.29 10.88 -6.93
CA GLY A 316 9.30 10.84 -7.98
C GLY A 316 8.39 9.61 -7.84
N PHE A 317 7.13 9.80 -8.09
CA PHE A 317 6.15 8.72 -8.13
C PHE A 317 5.00 9.16 -9.02
N ASP A 318 4.86 8.53 -10.16
CA ASP A 318 3.72 8.76 -11.04
C ASP A 318 3.07 7.44 -11.42
N VAL A 319 1.76 7.48 -11.68
CA VAL A 319 1.00 6.30 -12.09
C VAL A 319 0.55 6.42 -13.54
N VAL A 320 0.71 5.35 -14.29
CA VAL A 320 0.30 5.21 -15.69
C VAL A 320 -0.74 4.10 -15.82
N GLU A 321 -1.54 4.16 -16.87
CA GLU A 321 -2.60 3.17 -17.11
C GLU A 321 -2.34 2.44 -18.43
N VAL A 322 -2.51 1.11 -18.39
CA VAL A 322 -2.42 0.24 -19.56
C VAL A 322 -3.72 -0.57 -19.64
N PRO A 323 -4.40 -0.62 -20.78
CA PRO A 323 -5.59 -1.46 -20.91
C PRO A 323 -5.27 -2.94 -20.71
N GLY A 324 -6.23 -3.70 -20.22
CA GLY A 324 -6.11 -5.16 -20.08
C GLY A 324 -5.47 -5.64 -18.77
N THR A 325 -5.08 -4.72 -17.88
CA THR A 325 -4.70 -5.06 -16.49
C THR A 325 -5.56 -4.32 -15.50
N ASP A 326 -5.75 -4.89 -14.33
CA ASP A 326 -6.42 -4.26 -13.19
C ASP A 326 -5.45 -3.46 -12.29
N HIS A 327 -4.15 -3.41 -12.65
CA HIS A 327 -3.14 -2.58 -12.00
C HIS A 327 -2.78 -1.34 -12.82
N ARG A 328 -2.38 -0.27 -12.13
CA ARG A 328 -1.70 0.90 -12.70
C ARG A 328 -0.21 0.71 -12.57
N GLY A 329 0.53 1.05 -13.61
CA GLY A 329 2.00 1.09 -13.54
C GLY A 329 2.51 2.25 -12.69
N VAL A 330 3.68 2.07 -12.12
CA VAL A 330 4.41 3.09 -11.35
C VAL A 330 5.66 3.49 -12.12
N LEU A 331 5.94 4.78 -12.15
CA LEU A 331 7.20 5.38 -12.59
C LEU A 331 7.85 6.09 -11.39
N ALA A 332 9.11 5.80 -11.11
CA ALA A 332 9.90 6.44 -10.07
C ALA A 332 11.36 6.61 -10.51
N THR A 333 12.09 7.50 -9.85
CA THR A 333 13.54 7.67 -10.02
C THR A 333 14.26 7.00 -8.87
N VAL A 334 15.24 6.16 -9.19
CA VAL A 334 16.14 5.50 -8.24
C VAL A 334 17.54 6.10 -8.38
N HIS A 335 18.10 6.56 -7.29
CA HIS A 335 19.46 7.11 -7.22
C HIS A 335 20.41 6.05 -6.71
N THR A 336 21.22 5.48 -7.61
CA THR A 336 22.14 4.40 -7.23
C THR A 336 23.32 4.92 -6.40
N VAL A 337 23.94 4.04 -5.64
CA VAL A 337 25.17 4.36 -4.89
C VAL A 337 26.37 4.29 -5.83
N ALA A 338 27.27 5.27 -5.75
CA ALA A 338 28.48 5.34 -6.54
C ALA A 338 29.55 4.30 -6.12
#